data_c39beda3ccb33332b4ed0208ca723c4b
#
_entry.id   c39beda3ccb33332b4ed0208ca723c4b
#
_cell.length_a   1.000
_cell.length_b   1.000
_cell.length_c   1.000
_cell.angle_alpha   90.00
_cell.angle_beta   90.00
_cell.angle_gamma   90.00
#
_symmetry.space_group_name_H-M   'P 1'
#
loop_
_entity.id
_entity.type
_entity.pdbx_description
1 polymer ?
#
loop_
_entity_poly.entity_id
_entity_poly.type
_entity_poly.pdbx_seq_one_letter_code
_entity_poly.pdbx_strand_id
1 'polypeptide(L)'
;MAKLNIVLYEPEIPANTGNIGRTCVATGTRLHLIEPLGFHLDEKSIKRAGMDYWSELDVTTYVNWDDFCEKNPGAKIYMATTKGRHVYTEVSYEPDCYIMFGKESAGIPEENLKANPDTCVRIPMIGETRSLNLSNSVAIVLYEALRQNQFDHMKLQGELHRLRWDD
;
A
#
# COMPACT_ATOMS: atom_id res chain seq x y z
N MET A 1 7.14 -15.12 -10.16
CA MET A 1 7.45 -13.74 -9.73
C MET A 1 6.44 -13.30 -8.68
N ALA A 2 6.92 -12.96 -7.49
CA ALA A 2 6.05 -12.45 -6.44
C ALA A 2 5.55 -11.06 -6.81
N LYS A 3 4.25 -10.82 -6.68
CA LYS A 3 3.67 -9.51 -6.94
C LYS A 3 2.75 -9.12 -5.79
N LEU A 4 3.22 -8.18 -4.99
CA LEU A 4 2.48 -7.71 -3.82
C LEU A 4 1.29 -6.84 -4.22
N ASN A 5 0.36 -6.71 -3.29
CA ASN A 5 -0.89 -5.96 -3.51
C ASN A 5 -1.08 -4.98 -2.36
N ILE A 6 -1.26 -3.70 -2.69
CA ILE A 6 -1.66 -2.67 -1.73
C ILE A 6 -3.16 -2.43 -1.89
N VAL A 7 -3.88 -2.40 -0.78
CA VAL A 7 -5.32 -2.14 -0.75
C VAL A 7 -5.58 -0.89 0.06
N LEU A 8 -6.26 0.08 -0.53
CA LEU A 8 -6.67 1.30 0.17
C LEU A 8 -8.18 1.27 0.39
N TYR A 9 -8.56 1.25 1.66
CA TYR A 9 -9.96 1.23 2.07
C TYR A 9 -10.50 2.65 2.13
N GLU A 10 -11.32 3.03 1.16
CA GLU A 10 -12.00 4.33 1.07
C GLU A 10 -11.02 5.52 1.23
N PRO A 11 -9.95 5.60 0.44
CA PRO A 11 -8.98 6.69 0.57
C PRO A 11 -9.64 8.04 0.29
N GLU A 12 -9.24 9.06 1.05
CA GLU A 12 -9.90 10.38 1.03
C GLU A 12 -9.06 11.46 0.38
N ILE A 13 -7.72 11.39 0.51
CA ILE A 13 -6.82 12.46 0.09
C ILE A 13 -6.11 12.07 -1.21
N PRO A 14 -6.39 12.79 -2.32
CA PRO A 14 -5.84 12.43 -3.63
C PRO A 14 -4.31 12.44 -3.67
N ALA A 15 -3.65 13.36 -2.98
CA ALA A 15 -2.20 13.43 -2.95
C ALA A 15 -1.58 12.15 -2.35
N ASN A 16 -2.20 11.58 -1.32
CA ASN A 16 -1.73 10.32 -0.74
C ASN A 16 -1.87 9.17 -1.72
N THR A 17 -3.02 9.04 -2.35
CA THR A 17 -3.25 8.00 -3.35
C THR A 17 -2.29 8.15 -4.54
N GLY A 18 -2.03 9.38 -4.95
CA GLY A 18 -1.06 9.67 -6.00
C GLY A 18 0.35 9.20 -5.64
N ASN A 19 0.83 9.53 -4.45
CA ASN A 19 2.14 9.09 -3.97
C ASN A 19 2.24 7.58 -3.83
N ILE A 20 1.17 6.95 -3.35
CA ILE A 20 1.09 5.49 -3.23
C ILE A 20 1.16 4.83 -4.60
N GLY A 21 0.43 5.38 -5.58
CA GLY A 21 0.46 4.88 -6.96
C GLY A 21 1.86 4.93 -7.54
N ARG A 22 2.60 6.01 -7.28
CA ARG A 22 3.99 6.14 -7.72
C ARG A 22 4.88 5.07 -7.10
N THR A 23 4.72 4.81 -5.81
CA THR A 23 5.45 3.75 -5.13
C THR A 23 5.11 2.37 -5.72
N CYS A 24 3.84 2.13 -6.03
CA CYS A 24 3.40 0.89 -6.64
C CYS A 24 4.01 0.68 -8.03
N VAL A 25 4.08 1.72 -8.86
CA VAL A 25 4.75 1.65 -10.16
C VAL A 25 6.23 1.32 -9.99
N ALA A 26 6.90 2.00 -9.05
CA ALA A 26 8.33 1.81 -8.80
C ALA A 26 8.68 0.40 -8.32
N THR A 27 7.73 -0.31 -7.72
CA THR A 27 7.96 -1.62 -7.11
C THR A 27 7.24 -2.77 -7.83
N GLY A 28 6.51 -2.48 -8.89
CA GLY A 28 5.73 -3.49 -9.60
C GLY A 28 4.58 -4.06 -8.77
N THR A 29 4.03 -3.26 -7.86
CA THR A 29 2.96 -3.65 -6.95
C THR A 29 1.59 -3.30 -7.53
N ARG A 30 0.60 -4.17 -7.34
CA ARG A 30 -0.79 -3.89 -7.73
C ARG A 30 -1.44 -2.98 -6.69
N LEU A 31 -2.26 -2.05 -7.16
CA LEU A 31 -3.03 -1.15 -6.30
C LEU A 31 -4.51 -1.46 -6.41
N HIS A 32 -5.16 -1.63 -5.27
CA HIS A 32 -6.60 -1.88 -5.18
C HIS A 32 -7.24 -0.74 -4.40
N LEU A 33 -8.26 -0.11 -4.98
CA LEU A 33 -8.97 1.02 -4.37
C LEU A 33 -10.41 0.62 -4.09
N ILE A 34 -10.80 0.68 -2.83
CA ILE A 34 -12.17 0.37 -2.41
C ILE A 34 -12.95 1.67 -2.26
N GLU A 35 -13.99 1.83 -3.05
CA GLU A 35 -14.87 3.01 -3.01
C GLU A 35 -15.77 2.98 -1.78
N PRO A 36 -16.29 4.15 -1.33
CA PRO A 36 -16.19 5.45 -1.98
C PRO A 36 -14.81 6.10 -1.81
N LEU A 37 -14.38 6.85 -2.84
CA LEU A 37 -13.16 7.63 -2.79
C LEU A 37 -13.50 9.08 -2.46
N GLY A 38 -12.62 9.76 -1.73
CA GLY A 38 -12.78 11.18 -1.44
C GLY A 38 -12.43 12.10 -2.60
N PHE A 39 -12.22 11.55 -3.79
CA PHE A 39 -11.81 12.30 -4.98
C PHE A 39 -12.26 11.55 -6.25
N HIS A 40 -12.07 12.20 -7.41
CA HIS A 40 -12.43 11.60 -8.68
C HIS A 40 -11.19 11.01 -9.37
N LEU A 41 -11.34 9.78 -9.90
CA LEU A 41 -10.30 9.10 -10.68
C LEU A 41 -10.60 9.19 -12.18
N ASP A 42 -10.91 10.38 -12.68
CA ASP A 42 -11.03 10.61 -14.11
C ASP A 42 -9.69 11.11 -14.68
N GLU A 43 -9.57 11.03 -16.00
CA GLU A 43 -8.36 11.43 -16.72
C GLU A 43 -7.94 12.88 -16.41
N LYS A 44 -8.90 13.77 -16.31
CA LYS A 44 -8.67 15.20 -16.04
C LYS A 44 -8.11 15.42 -14.64
N SER A 45 -8.69 14.74 -13.63
CA SER A 45 -8.23 14.85 -12.25
C SER A 45 -6.85 14.23 -12.06
N ILE A 46 -6.58 13.11 -12.71
CA ILE A 46 -5.28 12.44 -12.70
C ILE A 46 -4.20 13.36 -13.29
N LYS A 47 -4.49 13.97 -14.43
CA LYS A 47 -3.58 14.88 -15.11
C LYS A 47 -3.31 16.13 -14.26
N ARG A 48 -4.35 16.69 -13.62
CA ARG A 48 -4.24 17.86 -12.76
C ARG A 48 -3.39 17.58 -11.52
N ALA A 49 -3.45 16.35 -11.01
CA ALA A 49 -2.68 15.94 -9.83
C ALA A 49 -1.23 15.55 -10.18
N GLY A 50 -0.83 15.62 -11.46
CA GLY A 50 0.52 15.28 -11.88
C GLY A 50 0.82 13.79 -11.86
N MET A 51 -0.20 12.95 -11.93
CA MET A 51 -0.05 11.50 -11.90
C MET A 51 0.21 10.93 -13.30
N ASP A 52 1.27 11.41 -13.95
CA ASP A 52 1.65 10.99 -15.30
C ASP A 52 2.03 9.52 -15.41
N TYR A 53 2.48 8.92 -14.30
CA TYR A 53 2.81 7.49 -14.20
C TYR A 53 1.57 6.60 -14.10
N TRP A 54 0.37 7.19 -13.94
CA TRP A 54 -0.86 6.43 -13.66
C TRP A 54 -1.20 5.40 -14.73
N SER A 55 -0.86 5.69 -15.98
CA SER A 55 -1.07 4.75 -17.09
C SER A 55 -0.22 3.47 -16.98
N GLU A 56 0.86 3.52 -16.21
CA GLU A 56 1.74 2.36 -15.99
C GLU A 56 1.33 1.55 -14.75
N LEU A 57 0.35 2.07 -13.99
CA LEU A 57 -0.08 1.47 -12.74
C LEU A 57 -1.11 0.37 -12.98
N ASP A 58 -0.88 -0.79 -12.37
CA ASP A 58 -1.87 -1.87 -12.33
C ASP A 58 -2.84 -1.54 -11.17
N VAL A 59 -3.95 -0.87 -11.49
CA VAL A 59 -4.92 -0.42 -10.51
C VAL A 59 -6.30 -1.00 -10.81
N THR A 60 -7.00 -1.44 -9.75
CA THR A 60 -8.37 -1.96 -9.82
C THR A 60 -9.19 -1.24 -8.77
N THR A 61 -10.41 -0.81 -9.15
CA THR A 61 -11.36 -0.19 -8.22
C THR A 61 -12.50 -1.16 -7.90
N TYR A 62 -13.03 -1.04 -6.70
CA TYR A 62 -14.12 -1.89 -6.20
C TYR A 62 -15.22 -1.02 -5.63
N VAL A 63 -16.46 -1.43 -5.85
CA VAL A 63 -17.63 -0.66 -5.40
C VAL A 63 -17.70 -0.55 -3.88
N ASN A 64 -17.29 -1.61 -3.17
CA ASN A 64 -17.25 -1.66 -1.71
C ASN A 64 -16.36 -2.82 -1.25
N TRP A 65 -16.25 -3.02 0.04
CA TRP A 65 -15.48 -4.11 0.65
C TRP A 65 -15.95 -5.51 0.19
N ASP A 66 -17.26 -5.70 0.13
CA ASP A 66 -17.80 -7.01 -0.29
C ASP A 66 -17.42 -7.34 -1.73
N ASP A 67 -17.45 -6.34 -2.62
CA ASP A 67 -17.01 -6.48 -4.01
C ASP A 67 -15.54 -6.88 -4.08
N PHE A 68 -14.70 -6.25 -3.25
CA PHE A 68 -13.29 -6.61 -3.16
C PHE A 68 -13.11 -8.07 -2.73
N CYS A 69 -13.78 -8.49 -1.68
CA CYS A 69 -13.69 -9.85 -1.16
C CYS A 69 -14.15 -10.88 -2.19
N GLU A 70 -15.24 -10.59 -2.90
CA GLU A 70 -15.78 -11.48 -3.92
C GLU A 70 -14.81 -11.68 -5.09
N LYS A 71 -14.15 -10.60 -5.50
CA LYS A 71 -13.22 -10.64 -6.65
C LYS A 71 -11.82 -11.13 -6.30
N ASN A 72 -11.50 -11.20 -5.02
CA ASN A 72 -10.20 -11.67 -4.54
C ASN A 72 -10.37 -12.79 -3.51
N PRO A 73 -10.99 -13.91 -3.91
CA PRO A 73 -11.24 -15.00 -2.97
C PRO A 73 -9.93 -15.62 -2.47
N GLY A 74 -9.88 -15.91 -1.18
CA GLY A 74 -8.69 -16.52 -0.58
C GLY A 74 -7.52 -15.58 -0.38
N ALA A 75 -7.71 -14.27 -0.58
CA ALA A 75 -6.64 -13.29 -0.39
C ALA A 75 -6.17 -13.28 1.05
N LYS A 76 -4.86 -13.39 1.26
CA LYS A 76 -4.27 -13.20 2.58
C LYS A 76 -3.99 -11.71 2.76
N ILE A 77 -4.68 -11.10 3.72
CA ILE A 77 -4.68 -9.66 3.91
C ILE A 77 -4.04 -9.30 5.25
N TYR A 78 -2.97 -8.51 5.21
CA TYR A 78 -2.38 -7.89 6.39
C TYR A 78 -2.99 -6.50 6.51
N MET A 79 -3.44 -6.15 7.70
CA MET A 79 -4.12 -4.87 7.94
C MET A 79 -3.22 -3.96 8.75
N ALA A 80 -2.74 -2.89 8.13
CA ALA A 80 -1.89 -1.90 8.79
C ALA A 80 -2.76 -0.93 9.59
N THR A 81 -2.52 -0.87 10.90
CA THR A 81 -3.34 -0.09 11.82
C THR A 81 -2.54 0.26 13.08
N THR A 82 -2.79 1.46 13.62
CA THR A 82 -2.21 1.85 14.92
C THR A 82 -2.72 1.00 16.07
N LYS A 83 -3.77 0.21 15.85
CA LYS A 83 -4.36 -0.69 16.84
C LYS A 83 -3.82 -2.12 16.78
N GLY A 84 -2.90 -2.40 15.86
CA GLY A 84 -2.29 -3.72 15.69
C GLY A 84 -1.48 -4.14 16.90
N ARG A 85 -1.50 -5.44 17.20
CA ARG A 85 -0.78 -6.02 18.34
C ARG A 85 0.56 -6.65 17.92
N HIS A 86 0.87 -6.64 16.66
CA HIS A 86 2.13 -7.13 16.09
C HIS A 86 2.85 -6.00 15.41
N VAL A 87 4.16 -5.92 15.60
CA VAL A 87 4.98 -4.98 14.84
C VAL A 87 5.00 -5.44 13.37
N TYR A 88 4.97 -4.52 12.44
CA TYR A 88 4.91 -4.84 11.01
C TYR A 88 6.07 -5.73 10.53
N THR A 89 7.18 -5.77 11.27
CA THR A 89 8.34 -6.60 10.95
C THR A 89 8.25 -8.03 11.52
N GLU A 90 7.28 -8.30 12.39
CA GLU A 90 7.16 -9.59 13.06
C GLU A 90 6.38 -10.64 12.28
N VAL A 91 5.66 -10.23 11.25
CA VAL A 91 4.87 -11.14 10.43
C VAL A 91 5.62 -11.51 9.16
N SER A 92 5.24 -12.63 8.56
CA SER A 92 5.84 -13.10 7.29
C SER A 92 4.92 -12.72 6.14
N TYR A 93 5.37 -11.82 5.28
CA TYR A 93 4.60 -11.39 4.11
C TYR A 93 4.80 -12.39 2.98
N GLU A 94 3.77 -13.18 2.72
CA GLU A 94 3.81 -14.17 1.64
C GLU A 94 3.87 -13.50 0.27
N PRO A 95 4.47 -14.18 -0.73
CA PRO A 95 4.37 -13.72 -2.12
C PRO A 95 2.90 -13.55 -2.50
N ASP A 96 2.59 -12.52 -3.23
CA ASP A 96 1.23 -12.18 -3.69
C ASP A 96 0.23 -11.82 -2.58
N CYS A 97 0.70 -11.60 -1.35
CA CYS A 97 -0.19 -11.17 -0.26
C CYS A 97 -0.72 -9.75 -0.49
N TYR A 98 -1.75 -9.40 0.28
CA TYR A 98 -2.38 -8.08 0.26
C TYR A 98 -2.06 -7.35 1.56
N ILE A 99 -1.75 -6.06 1.47
CA ILE A 99 -1.52 -5.21 2.63
C ILE A 99 -2.52 -4.06 2.54
N MET A 100 -3.45 -4.00 3.49
CA MET A 100 -4.54 -3.03 3.49
C MET A 100 -4.29 -1.90 4.47
N PHE A 101 -4.62 -0.69 4.03
CA PHE A 101 -4.55 0.54 4.81
C PHE A 101 -5.93 1.20 4.79
N GLY A 102 -6.31 1.82 5.90
CA GLY A 102 -7.59 2.49 6.00
C GLY A 102 -7.54 3.94 5.52
N LYS A 103 -8.71 4.54 5.46
CA LYS A 103 -8.84 5.95 5.11
C LYS A 103 -8.18 6.84 6.15
N GLU A 104 -7.75 8.03 5.70
CA GLU A 104 -6.93 8.92 6.52
C GLU A 104 -7.63 9.37 7.81
N SER A 105 -8.95 9.58 7.77
CA SER A 105 -9.69 10.10 8.92
C SER A 105 -10.05 9.06 9.99
N ALA A 106 -10.17 7.80 9.63
CA ALA A 106 -10.73 6.80 10.54
C ALA A 106 -10.03 5.44 10.52
N GLY A 107 -9.14 5.20 9.57
CA GLY A 107 -8.47 3.91 9.44
C GLY A 107 -9.39 2.79 8.95
N ILE A 108 -9.00 1.56 9.23
CA ILE A 108 -9.77 0.36 8.86
C ILE A 108 -10.87 0.16 9.92
N PRO A 109 -12.10 -0.19 9.52
CA PRO A 109 -13.17 -0.47 10.49
C PRO A 109 -12.76 -1.56 11.50
N GLU A 110 -13.12 -1.37 12.75
CA GLU A 110 -12.72 -2.29 13.81
C GLU A 110 -13.28 -3.70 13.62
N GLU A 111 -14.41 -3.84 12.96
CA GLU A 111 -14.99 -5.14 12.63
C GLU A 111 -14.04 -5.97 11.77
N ASN A 112 -13.40 -5.32 10.79
CA ASN A 112 -12.41 -5.98 9.93
C ASN A 112 -11.16 -6.38 10.73
N LEU A 113 -10.69 -5.50 11.62
CA LEU A 113 -9.52 -5.76 12.44
C LEU A 113 -9.76 -6.92 13.40
N LYS A 114 -10.91 -6.91 14.08
CA LYS A 114 -11.28 -7.95 15.04
C LYS A 114 -11.41 -9.32 14.41
N ALA A 115 -11.82 -9.36 13.15
CA ALA A 115 -11.94 -10.60 12.39
C ALA A 115 -10.58 -11.18 11.97
N ASN A 116 -9.49 -10.38 12.03
CA ASN A 116 -8.16 -10.77 11.55
C ASN A 116 -7.06 -10.34 12.54
N PRO A 117 -7.12 -10.75 13.81
CA PRO A 117 -6.20 -10.23 14.83
C PRO A 117 -4.74 -10.58 14.57
N ASP A 118 -4.47 -11.74 13.97
CA ASP A 118 -3.09 -12.21 13.76
C ASP A 118 -2.40 -11.53 12.58
N THR A 119 -3.14 -10.87 11.71
CA THR A 119 -2.59 -10.16 10.55
C THR A 119 -2.71 -8.65 10.65
N CYS A 120 -3.13 -8.12 11.80
CA CYS A 120 -3.10 -6.69 12.07
C CYS A 120 -1.69 -6.31 12.51
N VAL A 121 -1.08 -5.35 11.81
CA VAL A 121 0.30 -4.93 12.03
C VAL A 121 0.39 -3.44 12.33
N ARG A 122 1.38 -3.06 13.10
CA ARG A 122 1.60 -1.68 13.53
C ARG A 122 3.01 -1.23 13.20
N ILE A 123 3.14 0.01 12.74
CA ILE A 123 4.44 0.69 12.66
C ILE A 123 4.70 1.32 14.02
N PRO A 124 5.81 0.99 14.70
CA PRO A 124 6.11 1.57 16.02
C PRO A 124 6.25 3.10 15.94
N MET A 125 5.74 3.78 16.98
CA MET A 125 5.86 5.22 17.15
C MET A 125 6.15 5.51 18.61
N ILE A 126 6.73 6.69 18.89
CA ILE A 126 7.06 7.06 20.27
C ILE A 126 5.80 7.21 21.13
N GLY A 127 4.72 7.76 20.55
CA GLY A 127 3.47 7.97 21.28
C GLY A 127 2.27 7.42 20.51
N GLU A 128 1.09 7.68 21.05
CA GLU A 128 -0.17 7.22 20.46
C GLU A 128 -1.05 8.36 19.95
N THR A 129 -0.58 9.59 20.06
CA THR A 129 -1.37 10.77 19.77
C THR A 129 -1.57 11.04 18.28
N ARG A 130 -0.77 10.42 17.42
CA ARG A 130 -0.85 10.65 15.96
C ARG A 130 -0.56 9.38 15.20
N SER A 131 -1.00 9.34 13.94
CA SER A 131 -0.60 8.34 12.97
C SER A 131 0.39 8.98 11.98
N LEU A 132 1.14 8.13 11.29
CA LEU A 132 2.00 8.59 10.20
C LEU A 132 1.14 8.92 8.97
N ASN A 133 1.66 9.78 8.10
CA ASN A 133 1.03 10.03 6.81
C ASN A 133 0.78 8.71 6.08
N LEU A 134 -0.36 8.57 5.43
CA LEU A 134 -0.77 7.32 4.79
C LEU A 134 0.24 6.84 3.75
N SER A 135 0.71 7.72 2.86
CA SER A 135 1.65 7.33 1.81
C SER A 135 2.99 6.90 2.39
N ASN A 136 3.43 7.51 3.49
CA ASN A 136 4.64 7.10 4.19
C ASN A 136 4.45 5.71 4.81
N SER A 137 3.32 5.48 5.45
CA SER A 137 3.01 4.18 6.05
C SER A 137 3.02 3.05 5.02
N VAL A 138 2.42 3.31 3.86
CA VAL A 138 2.41 2.34 2.76
C VAL A 138 3.83 2.00 2.32
N ALA A 139 4.67 3.02 2.12
CA ALA A 139 6.06 2.81 1.68
C ALA A 139 6.84 1.99 2.72
N ILE A 140 6.69 2.29 4.00
CA ILE A 140 7.40 1.59 5.07
C ILE A 140 7.04 0.09 5.08
N VAL A 141 5.75 -0.21 5.12
CA VAL A 141 5.30 -1.62 5.22
C VAL A 141 5.57 -2.38 3.92
N LEU A 142 5.31 -1.74 2.78
CA LEU A 142 5.55 -2.36 1.48
C LEU A 142 7.02 -2.75 1.31
N TYR A 143 7.94 -1.85 1.64
CA TYR A 143 9.37 -2.13 1.51
C TYR A 143 9.86 -3.21 2.47
N GLU A 144 9.24 -3.36 3.65
CA GLU A 144 9.53 -4.50 4.51
C GLU A 144 9.07 -5.81 3.87
N ALA A 145 7.89 -5.83 3.27
CA ALA A 145 7.40 -7.01 2.54
C ALA A 145 8.30 -7.34 1.34
N LEU A 146 8.75 -6.32 0.61
CA LEU A 146 9.69 -6.49 -0.50
C LEU A 146 11.03 -7.04 -0.01
N ARG A 147 11.55 -6.54 1.11
CA ARG A 147 12.78 -7.04 1.70
C ARG A 147 12.66 -8.51 2.06
N GLN A 148 11.57 -8.92 2.68
CA GLN A 148 11.33 -10.33 3.03
C GLN A 148 11.26 -11.22 1.79
N ASN A 149 10.80 -10.67 0.67
CA ASN A 149 10.76 -11.37 -0.62
C ASN A 149 12.04 -11.09 -1.45
N GLN A 150 13.11 -10.64 -0.80
CA GLN A 150 14.45 -10.47 -1.36
C GLN A 150 14.53 -9.47 -2.51
N PHE A 151 13.63 -8.47 -2.53
CA PHE A 151 13.56 -7.45 -3.60
C PHE A 151 13.52 -8.09 -4.99
N ASP A 152 12.77 -9.17 -5.11
CA ASP A 152 12.68 -9.96 -6.35
C ASP A 152 12.35 -9.07 -7.56
N HIS A 153 13.15 -9.21 -8.62
CA HIS A 153 13.05 -8.46 -9.87
C HIS A 153 13.29 -6.95 -9.75
N MET A 154 13.85 -6.49 -8.65
CA MET A 154 14.18 -5.09 -8.46
C MET A 154 15.65 -4.82 -8.74
N LYS A 155 15.94 -3.61 -9.20
CA LYS A 155 17.33 -3.17 -9.41
C LYS A 155 17.94 -2.81 -8.07
N LEU A 156 19.00 -3.50 -7.69
CA LEU A 156 19.61 -3.38 -6.36
C LEU A 156 20.76 -2.38 -6.28
N GLN A 157 21.34 -2.00 -7.42
CA GLN A 157 22.48 -1.10 -7.46
C GLN A 157 22.27 -0.01 -8.50
N GLY A 158 22.86 1.12 -8.26
CA GLY A 158 22.84 2.24 -9.19
C GLY A 158 24.23 2.60 -9.68
N GLU A 159 24.29 3.39 -10.75
CA GLU A 159 25.51 3.91 -11.30
C GLU A 159 25.50 5.44 -11.27
N LEU A 160 26.68 6.04 -11.24
CA LEU A 160 26.81 7.49 -11.37
C LEU A 160 26.55 7.86 -12.84
N HIS A 161 26.07 9.06 -13.07
CA HIS A 161 25.77 9.52 -14.43
C HIS A 161 26.99 10.07 -15.16
N ARG A 162 27.90 10.70 -14.45
CA ARG A 162 29.08 11.36 -15.03
C ARG A 162 30.38 10.73 -14.59
N LEU A 163 30.44 10.22 -13.39
CA LEU A 163 31.61 9.59 -12.81
C LEU A 163 31.40 8.07 -12.70
N ARG A 164 32.43 7.37 -12.23
CA ARG A 164 32.34 5.94 -11.94
C ARG A 164 32.63 5.69 -10.46
N TRP A 165 32.06 4.64 -9.90
CA TRP A 165 32.31 4.28 -8.51
C TRP A 165 33.70 3.69 -8.30
N ASP A 166 34.26 3.05 -9.32
CA ASP A 166 35.47 2.24 -9.23
C ASP A 166 36.74 2.94 -9.76
N ASP A 167 36.68 4.24 -9.96
CA ASP A 167 37.85 5.00 -10.43
C ASP A 167 38.67 5.56 -9.27
#